data_18e09f2e1dff308d0c43caf5f830e115
#
_entry.id   18e09f2e1dff308d0c43caf5f830e115
#
_cell.length_a   1.000
_cell.length_b   1.000
_cell.length_c   1.000
_cell.angle_alpha   90.00
_cell.angle_beta   90.00
_cell.angle_gamma   90.00
#
_symmetry.space_group_name_H-M   'P 1'
#
loop_
_entity.id
_entity.type
_entity.pdbx_description
1 polymer ?
#
loop_
_entity_poly.entity_id
_entity_poly.type
_entity_poly.pdbx_seq_one_letter_code
_entity_poly.pdbx_strand_id
1 'polypeptide(L)'
;MKKLIIITMLGVLATSLLTADGGVEFSGDIETLWGVGAPWTDSDKNAGRFTLGTTNFTGKLDAYYGNSSAYAEATFSYDATGALNGTEGSGNLGKGFDLSLGELWADYTESFWGVRIGRQKAAWGKADGIDITNVLCPSDMSSLAAMTGDDSKLAVDAVRLSLSGNQFTADAYWIPFFTPAALPLDQGNSLRKFIVPASVEFPIPAMNTSLSLPVTIGTLEKPGFGVWNSEFGLRVSGYLSAFDLSLYGFYGWDDTPFLDYSISYGAPAVPGNPATAMPNGLCVSGKYERMAMIGADAALPIGETVIRLEGAFFPQRHFQKKAEKIMEEKITEATKAAANGTSPAEIKTSEKRNQLSALAGIDWMPSGWTLTAQYYCDVVFGELDTLDRKDAYQHGATLSVSKSLVNETLELSFSGLLGFNDFDSMLSPSVKYSLSDQINVGLKAFIFIPGPDRDGKYGAYKDLSSICLNAKFSF
;
A
#
# COMPACT_ATOMS: atom_id res chain seq x y z
N MET A 1 11.88 -24.58 4.66
CA MET A 1 12.75 -24.59 5.83
C MET A 1 12.65 -23.32 6.69
N LYS A 2 12.72 -22.09 6.16
CA LYS A 2 12.58 -20.86 6.97
C LYS A 2 11.22 -20.76 7.70
N LYS A 3 10.11 -21.12 7.06
CA LYS A 3 8.75 -21.11 7.67
C LYS A 3 8.60 -22.13 8.82
N LEU A 4 9.29 -23.25 8.77
CA LEU A 4 9.25 -24.29 9.84
C LEU A 4 10.06 -23.90 11.08
N ILE A 5 11.17 -23.18 10.90
CA ILE A 5 12.03 -22.68 11.99
C ILE A 5 11.29 -21.64 12.84
N ILE A 6 10.46 -20.80 12.21
CA ILE A 6 9.64 -19.76 12.87
C ILE A 6 8.59 -20.41 13.78
N ILE A 7 7.90 -21.44 13.31
CA ILE A 7 6.88 -22.15 14.12
C ILE A 7 7.54 -22.87 15.32
N THR A 8 8.74 -23.42 15.13
CA THR A 8 9.47 -24.09 16.21
C THR A 8 10.01 -23.08 17.24
N MET A 9 10.45 -21.89 16.82
CA MET A 9 10.86 -20.81 17.73
C MET A 9 9.69 -20.26 18.55
N LEU A 10 8.51 -20.09 17.93
CA LEU A 10 7.28 -19.69 18.64
C LEU A 10 6.88 -20.71 19.73
N GLY A 11 6.98 -22.01 19.44
CA GLY A 11 6.68 -23.07 20.42
C GLY A 11 7.67 -23.12 21.58
N VAL A 12 8.95 -22.81 21.37
CA VAL A 12 9.99 -22.80 22.42
C VAL A 12 9.90 -21.56 23.29
N LEU A 13 9.54 -20.37 22.71
CA LEU A 13 9.30 -19.15 23.49
C LEU A 13 8.09 -19.29 24.42
N ALA A 14 6.99 -19.91 23.95
CA ALA A 14 5.79 -20.08 24.74
C ALA A 14 6.00 -20.99 25.99
N THR A 15 6.88 -21.96 25.91
CA THR A 15 7.11 -22.92 27.03
C THR A 15 8.04 -22.39 28.14
N SER A 16 8.84 -21.36 27.86
CA SER A 16 9.82 -20.81 28.84
C SER A 16 9.25 -19.65 29.69
N LEU A 17 8.09 -19.11 29.35
CA LEU A 17 7.49 -17.91 29.99
C LEU A 17 6.40 -18.22 31.03
N LEU A 18 6.11 -19.50 31.30
CA LEU A 18 5.13 -19.94 32.31
C LEU A 18 5.69 -19.86 33.74
N THR A 19 6.01 -18.66 34.22
CA THR A 19 6.41 -18.40 35.60
C THR A 19 5.43 -17.44 36.28
N ALA A 20 5.47 -17.34 37.62
CA ALA A 20 4.46 -16.62 38.42
C ALA A 20 4.26 -15.13 38.10
N ASP A 21 5.22 -14.48 37.41
CA ASP A 21 5.20 -13.05 37.08
C ASP A 21 5.00 -12.75 35.58
N GLY A 22 4.66 -13.76 34.76
CA GLY A 22 4.45 -13.63 33.32
C GLY A 22 3.20 -14.37 32.84
N GLY A 23 2.78 -14.04 31.61
CA GLY A 23 1.65 -14.67 30.96
C GLY A 23 1.87 -14.83 29.46
N VAL A 24 1.11 -15.76 28.89
CA VAL A 24 1.02 -15.97 27.44
C VAL A 24 -0.47 -16.03 27.11
N GLU A 25 -0.89 -15.17 26.19
CA GLU A 25 -2.25 -15.11 25.71
C GLU A 25 -2.28 -15.46 24.22
N PHE A 26 -3.21 -16.30 23.84
CA PHE A 26 -3.48 -16.64 22.45
C PHE A 26 -4.83 -16.11 22.07
N SER A 27 -4.89 -15.35 20.98
CA SER A 27 -6.12 -14.82 20.41
C SER A 27 -6.07 -14.92 18.89
N GLY A 28 -7.15 -14.60 18.24
CA GLY A 28 -7.17 -14.59 16.79
C GLY A 28 -8.53 -14.30 16.22
N ASP A 29 -8.59 -14.35 14.90
CA ASP A 29 -9.84 -14.19 14.18
C ASP A 29 -9.88 -15.02 12.89
N ILE A 30 -11.10 -15.34 12.49
CA ILE A 30 -11.42 -15.86 11.17
C ILE A 30 -12.28 -14.81 10.51
N GLU A 31 -11.79 -14.22 9.44
CA GLU A 31 -12.52 -13.23 8.66
C GLU A 31 -12.72 -13.70 7.24
N THR A 32 -13.94 -13.55 6.73
CA THR A 32 -14.25 -13.85 5.34
C THR A 32 -14.90 -12.64 4.68
N LEU A 33 -14.47 -12.33 3.45
CA LEU A 33 -14.98 -11.23 2.64
C LEU A 33 -15.26 -11.73 1.22
N TRP A 34 -16.53 -11.74 0.84
CA TRP A 34 -16.99 -12.19 -0.45
C TRP A 34 -17.74 -11.08 -1.16
N GLY A 35 -17.26 -10.73 -2.36
CA GLY A 35 -17.81 -9.63 -3.15
C GLY A 35 -18.21 -10.08 -4.54
N VAL A 36 -19.35 -9.60 -4.99
CA VAL A 36 -19.88 -9.82 -6.36
C VAL A 36 -19.93 -8.49 -7.06
N GLY A 37 -19.42 -8.46 -8.29
CA GLY A 37 -19.45 -7.30 -9.15
C GLY A 37 -20.87 -6.80 -9.38
N ALA A 38 -21.09 -5.53 -9.08
CA ALA A 38 -22.36 -4.82 -9.26
C ALA A 38 -22.09 -3.57 -10.10
N PRO A 39 -21.84 -3.71 -11.42
CA PRO A 39 -21.58 -2.58 -12.29
C PRO A 39 -22.84 -1.73 -12.37
N TRP A 40 -22.70 -0.46 -12.09
CA TRP A 40 -23.75 0.55 -12.20
C TRP A 40 -23.46 1.49 -13.39
N THR A 41 -22.36 1.25 -14.10
CA THR A 41 -21.98 1.90 -15.36
C THR A 41 -22.15 0.89 -16.51
N ASP A 42 -22.03 1.32 -17.77
CA ASP A 42 -22.17 0.51 -18.99
C ASP A 42 -21.17 -0.67 -19.14
N SER A 43 -20.46 -1.02 -18.06
CA SER A 43 -19.45 -2.07 -18.05
C SER A 43 -20.04 -3.39 -17.53
N ASP A 44 -20.51 -4.23 -18.44
CA ASP A 44 -21.02 -5.58 -18.12
C ASP A 44 -19.93 -6.59 -17.74
N LYS A 45 -18.64 -6.20 -17.79
CA LYS A 45 -17.51 -7.17 -17.74
C LYS A 45 -17.41 -7.95 -16.43
N ASN A 46 -17.83 -7.36 -15.31
CA ASN A 46 -17.76 -7.99 -13.98
C ASN A 46 -19.13 -8.22 -13.33
N ALA A 47 -20.24 -7.97 -14.06
CA ALA A 47 -21.58 -8.22 -13.55
C ALA A 47 -21.75 -9.67 -13.11
N GLY A 48 -22.08 -9.88 -11.82
CA GLY A 48 -22.29 -11.20 -11.25
C GLY A 48 -21.03 -12.07 -11.10
N ARG A 49 -19.83 -11.54 -11.39
CA ARG A 49 -18.57 -12.23 -11.15
C ARG A 49 -18.06 -11.93 -9.74
N PHE A 50 -17.32 -12.86 -9.16
CA PHE A 50 -16.66 -12.62 -7.89
C PHE A 50 -15.53 -11.60 -8.07
N THR A 51 -15.60 -10.49 -7.38
CA THR A 51 -14.54 -9.45 -7.30
C THR A 51 -13.63 -9.66 -6.09
N LEU A 52 -14.17 -10.30 -5.05
CA LEU A 52 -13.50 -10.69 -3.83
C LEU A 52 -13.98 -12.08 -3.41
N GLY A 53 -13.13 -12.84 -2.75
CA GLY A 53 -13.44 -14.19 -2.27
C GLY A 53 -12.37 -14.66 -1.29
N THR A 54 -12.06 -13.84 -0.26
CA THR A 54 -10.97 -14.09 0.68
C THR A 54 -11.49 -14.62 2.01
N THR A 55 -10.75 -15.54 2.60
CA THR A 55 -10.94 -16.00 3.96
C THR A 55 -9.58 -16.06 4.64
N ASN A 56 -9.46 -15.35 5.75
CA ASN A 56 -8.23 -15.20 6.53
C ASN A 56 -8.44 -15.84 7.90
N PHE A 57 -7.46 -16.62 8.33
CA PHE A 57 -7.29 -17.05 9.70
C PHE A 57 -6.06 -16.37 10.26
N THR A 58 -6.24 -15.46 11.23
CA THR A 58 -5.17 -14.73 11.90
C THR A 58 -5.01 -15.25 13.31
N GLY A 59 -3.82 -15.75 13.64
CA GLY A 59 -3.43 -16.15 14.99
C GLY A 59 -2.47 -15.13 15.58
N LYS A 60 -2.69 -14.77 16.84
CA LYS A 60 -1.91 -13.78 17.61
C LYS A 60 -1.44 -14.40 18.90
N LEU A 61 -0.19 -14.16 19.26
CA LEU A 61 0.42 -14.60 20.50
C LEU A 61 1.02 -13.38 21.20
N ASP A 62 0.54 -13.09 22.40
CA ASP A 62 1.08 -12.09 23.30
C ASP A 62 1.77 -12.79 24.48
N ALA A 63 2.99 -12.40 24.77
CA ALA A 63 3.75 -12.92 25.91
C ALA A 63 4.38 -11.76 26.68
N TYR A 64 4.32 -11.81 28.00
CA TYR A 64 4.89 -10.77 28.85
C TYR A 64 5.55 -11.37 30.10
N TYR A 65 6.65 -10.75 30.52
CA TYR A 65 7.38 -11.09 31.74
C TYR A 65 8.11 -9.86 32.28
N GLY A 66 7.68 -9.35 33.46
CA GLY A 66 8.23 -8.12 34.03
C GLY A 66 8.13 -6.95 33.03
N ASN A 67 9.27 -6.36 32.69
CA ASN A 67 9.41 -5.25 31.75
C ASN A 67 9.53 -5.67 30.27
N SER A 68 9.48 -6.98 29.99
CA SER A 68 9.62 -7.54 28.66
C SER A 68 8.29 -7.99 28.11
N SER A 69 8.07 -7.79 26.81
CA SER A 69 6.95 -8.36 26.07
C SER A 69 7.41 -8.87 24.71
N ALA A 70 6.65 -9.80 24.17
CA ALA A 70 6.84 -10.30 22.81
C ALA A 70 5.46 -10.53 22.16
N TYR A 71 5.40 -10.25 20.88
CA TYR A 71 4.20 -10.42 20.08
C TYR A 71 4.51 -11.17 18.80
N ALA A 72 3.60 -12.02 18.38
CA ALA A 72 3.68 -12.68 17.09
C ALA A 72 2.30 -12.77 16.45
N GLU A 73 2.22 -12.45 15.16
CA GLU A 73 1.02 -12.55 14.34
C GLU A 73 1.31 -13.27 13.04
N ALA A 74 0.46 -14.22 12.70
CA ALA A 74 0.53 -14.92 11.43
C ALA A 74 -0.87 -15.09 10.85
N THR A 75 -1.00 -14.84 9.54
CA THR A 75 -2.26 -14.98 8.81
C THR A 75 -2.14 -16.05 7.75
N PHE A 76 -3.03 -17.02 7.80
CA PHE A 76 -3.26 -17.99 6.75
C PHE A 76 -4.46 -17.54 5.92
N SER A 77 -4.23 -17.24 4.65
CA SER A 77 -5.21 -16.68 3.74
C SER A 77 -5.59 -17.67 2.65
N TYR A 78 -6.85 -17.62 2.24
CA TYR A 78 -7.34 -18.29 1.05
C TYR A 78 -8.11 -17.33 0.16
N ASP A 79 -7.68 -17.16 -1.09
CA ASP A 79 -8.38 -16.40 -2.13
C ASP A 79 -8.97 -17.33 -3.17
N ALA A 80 -10.30 -17.41 -3.18
CA ALA A 80 -11.06 -18.23 -4.10
C ALA A 80 -11.45 -17.48 -5.40
N THR A 81 -11.19 -16.19 -5.51
CA THR A 81 -11.71 -15.30 -6.58
C THR A 81 -11.36 -15.83 -7.97
N GLY A 82 -10.13 -16.23 -8.18
CA GLY A 82 -9.68 -16.76 -9.47
C GLY A 82 -10.32 -18.11 -9.82
N ALA A 83 -10.43 -19.03 -8.85
CA ALA A 83 -11.04 -20.34 -9.05
C ALA A 83 -12.54 -20.23 -9.38
N LEU A 84 -13.24 -19.33 -8.70
CA LEU A 84 -14.69 -19.10 -8.90
C LEU A 84 -15.00 -18.47 -10.26
N ASN A 85 -14.12 -17.60 -10.76
CA ASN A 85 -14.29 -16.95 -12.06
C ASN A 85 -13.78 -17.81 -13.24
N GLY A 86 -13.18 -18.98 -12.99
CA GLY A 86 -12.67 -19.88 -14.04
C GLY A 86 -11.51 -19.28 -14.83
N THR A 87 -10.71 -18.39 -14.22
CA THR A 87 -9.54 -17.79 -14.88
C THR A 87 -8.42 -18.82 -15.04
N GLU A 88 -7.80 -18.86 -16.23
CA GLU A 88 -6.69 -19.79 -16.51
C GLU A 88 -5.58 -19.66 -15.47
N GLY A 89 -5.16 -20.79 -14.92
CA GLY A 89 -4.11 -20.87 -13.88
C GLY A 89 -4.60 -20.85 -12.44
N SER A 90 -5.83 -20.41 -12.17
CA SER A 90 -6.44 -20.37 -10.83
C SER A 90 -7.52 -21.45 -10.61
N GLY A 91 -7.85 -22.24 -11.61
CA GLY A 91 -8.82 -23.34 -11.50
C GLY A 91 -8.41 -24.49 -10.57
N ASN A 92 -7.26 -24.38 -9.93
CA ASN A 92 -6.82 -25.32 -8.91
C ASN A 92 -7.01 -24.67 -7.54
N LEU A 93 -8.00 -25.12 -6.77
CA LEU A 93 -8.28 -24.65 -5.39
C LEU A 93 -7.02 -24.62 -4.50
N GLY A 94 -5.97 -25.37 -4.85
CA GLY A 94 -4.70 -25.35 -4.12
C GLY A 94 -3.79 -24.14 -4.33
N LYS A 95 -4.08 -23.24 -5.27
CA LYS A 95 -3.22 -22.08 -5.58
C LYS A 95 -3.59 -20.79 -4.84
N GLY A 96 -4.77 -20.74 -4.23
CA GLY A 96 -5.24 -19.54 -3.50
C GLY A 96 -4.74 -19.42 -2.07
N PHE A 97 -3.93 -20.36 -1.58
CA PHE A 97 -3.44 -20.35 -0.20
C PHE A 97 -2.13 -19.55 -0.06
N ASP A 98 -2.10 -18.68 0.93
CA ASP A 98 -0.89 -17.99 1.37
C ASP A 98 -0.74 -18.04 2.89
N LEU A 99 0.50 -17.95 3.36
CA LEU A 99 0.85 -17.80 4.76
C LEU A 99 1.78 -16.59 4.89
N SER A 100 1.29 -15.55 5.52
CA SER A 100 2.01 -14.32 5.79
C SER A 100 2.33 -14.17 7.27
N LEU A 101 3.49 -13.57 7.54
CA LEU A 101 3.90 -13.13 8.87
C LEU A 101 3.57 -11.64 8.98
N GLY A 102 2.67 -11.29 9.89
CA GLY A 102 2.34 -9.91 10.24
C GLY A 102 3.44 -9.28 11.08
N GLU A 103 3.20 -9.09 12.36
CA GLU A 103 4.20 -8.60 13.30
C GLU A 103 4.89 -9.76 14.04
N LEU A 104 6.18 -9.59 14.38
CA LEU A 104 6.96 -10.50 15.19
C LEU A 104 8.07 -9.71 15.87
N TRP A 105 7.86 -9.33 17.14
CA TRP A 105 8.80 -8.49 17.85
C TRP A 105 8.94 -8.86 19.32
N ALA A 106 10.07 -8.45 19.91
CA ALA A 106 10.31 -8.41 21.34
C ALA A 106 10.54 -6.96 21.78
N ASP A 107 10.03 -6.62 22.95
CA ASP A 107 10.06 -5.28 23.54
C ASP A 107 10.59 -5.36 24.97
N TYR A 108 11.41 -4.41 25.35
CA TYR A 108 11.82 -4.18 26.73
C TYR A 108 11.62 -2.70 27.06
N THR A 109 10.86 -2.42 28.12
CA THR A 109 10.48 -1.04 28.50
C THR A 109 10.81 -0.77 29.96
N GLU A 110 11.61 0.26 30.19
CA GLU A 110 11.88 0.88 31.49
C GLU A 110 11.07 2.19 31.66
N SER A 111 11.15 2.83 32.80
CA SER A 111 10.34 3.99 33.15
C SER A 111 10.41 5.15 32.14
N PHE A 112 11.58 5.37 31.50
CA PHE A 112 11.76 6.49 30.57
C PHE A 112 12.30 6.10 29.18
N TRP A 113 12.63 4.84 28.97
CA TRP A 113 13.09 4.34 27.67
C TRP A 113 12.60 2.92 27.39
N GLY A 114 12.57 2.55 26.14
CA GLY A 114 12.24 1.20 25.69
C GLY A 114 12.93 0.88 24.37
N VAL A 115 13.12 -0.41 24.12
CA VAL A 115 13.68 -0.94 22.87
C VAL A 115 12.75 -2.03 22.35
N ARG A 116 12.36 -1.93 21.09
CA ARG A 116 11.64 -2.98 20.37
C ARG A 116 12.48 -3.46 19.19
N ILE A 117 12.60 -4.76 19.02
CA ILE A 117 13.37 -5.39 17.94
C ILE A 117 12.48 -6.40 17.25
N GLY A 118 12.44 -6.35 15.93
CA GLY A 118 11.73 -7.31 15.09
C GLY A 118 10.84 -6.66 14.08
N ARG A 119 9.97 -7.46 13.47
CA ARG A 119 8.99 -7.04 12.48
C ARG A 119 7.83 -6.34 13.17
N GLN A 120 7.63 -5.08 12.85
CA GLN A 120 6.67 -4.22 13.54
C GLN A 120 6.04 -3.19 12.60
N LYS A 121 4.81 -2.76 12.92
CA LYS A 121 4.15 -1.64 12.28
C LYS A 121 4.37 -0.37 13.08
N ALA A 122 4.49 0.75 12.38
CA ALA A 122 4.52 2.08 12.97
C ALA A 122 3.50 2.96 12.24
N ALA A 123 2.56 3.50 12.98
CA ALA A 123 1.59 4.45 12.48
C ALA A 123 2.06 5.86 12.77
N TRP A 124 2.30 6.64 11.72
CA TRP A 124 2.66 8.05 11.78
C TRP A 124 1.52 8.91 11.22
N GLY A 125 1.42 10.14 11.73
CA GLY A 125 0.43 11.10 11.25
C GLY A 125 -0.93 11.01 11.94
N LYS A 126 -1.84 11.86 11.49
CA LYS A 126 -3.23 12.01 11.99
C LYS A 126 -4.28 11.85 10.89
N ALA A 127 -3.85 11.60 9.65
CA ALA A 127 -4.73 11.41 8.50
C ALA A 127 -5.42 10.03 8.56
N ASP A 128 -6.68 9.98 8.14
CA ASP A 128 -7.44 8.74 7.99
C ASP A 128 -7.63 8.40 6.50
N GLY A 129 -7.16 7.21 6.09
CA GLY A 129 -7.30 6.71 4.73
C GLY A 129 -6.41 7.40 3.69
N ILE A 130 -5.56 8.34 4.10
CA ILE A 130 -4.59 9.05 3.26
C ILE A 130 -3.24 9.08 3.99
N ASP A 131 -2.17 8.73 3.31
CA ASP A 131 -0.82 8.82 3.85
C ASP A 131 -0.19 10.18 3.50
N ILE A 132 0.17 10.97 4.50
CA ILE A 132 0.93 12.22 4.39
C ILE A 132 2.32 12.03 4.98
N THR A 133 2.41 11.78 6.31
CA THR A 133 3.67 11.52 7.03
C THR A 133 3.92 10.03 7.28
N ASN A 134 2.94 9.17 7.00
CA ASN A 134 2.98 7.72 7.28
C ASN A 134 3.78 6.95 6.22
N VAL A 135 5.08 7.21 6.15
CA VAL A 135 5.99 6.70 5.12
C VAL A 135 6.91 5.57 5.60
N LEU A 136 6.87 5.22 6.90
CA LEU A 136 7.80 4.24 7.46
C LEU A 136 7.41 2.80 7.11
N CYS A 137 6.10 2.52 7.07
CA CYS A 137 5.56 1.22 6.71
C CYS A 137 4.96 1.26 5.31
N PRO A 138 5.40 0.38 4.39
CA PRO A 138 4.89 0.37 3.02
C PRO A 138 3.44 -0.11 2.95
N SER A 139 2.75 0.27 1.89
CA SER A 139 1.34 -0.09 1.70
C SER A 139 1.19 -1.48 1.07
N ASP A 140 0.15 -2.21 1.48
CA ASP A 140 -0.30 -3.41 0.81
C ASP A 140 -1.36 -3.06 -0.24
N MET A 141 -0.95 -3.10 -1.50
CA MET A 141 -1.79 -2.89 -2.68
C MET A 141 -1.98 -4.19 -3.47
N SER A 142 -1.67 -5.35 -2.88
CA SER A 142 -1.66 -6.64 -3.57
C SER A 142 -3.06 -7.11 -3.99
N SER A 143 -4.10 -6.65 -3.32
CA SER A 143 -5.49 -7.03 -3.61
C SER A 143 -6.46 -5.91 -3.28
N LEU A 144 -7.69 -5.98 -3.81
CA LEU A 144 -8.75 -5.04 -3.46
C LEU A 144 -9.10 -5.12 -1.96
N ALA A 145 -9.06 -6.31 -1.36
CA ALA A 145 -9.28 -6.51 0.07
C ALA A 145 -8.21 -5.79 0.90
N ALA A 146 -6.93 -5.92 0.54
CA ALA A 146 -5.82 -5.26 1.22
C ALA A 146 -5.89 -3.73 1.10
N MET A 147 -6.17 -3.21 -0.11
CA MET A 147 -6.30 -1.77 -0.37
C MET A 147 -7.44 -1.10 0.39
N THR A 148 -8.50 -1.84 0.69
CA THR A 148 -9.74 -1.34 1.30
C THR A 148 -9.94 -1.83 2.73
N GLY A 149 -9.02 -2.61 3.25
CA GLY A 149 -8.98 -3.08 4.64
C GLY A 149 -8.55 -1.97 5.62
N ASP A 150 -8.91 -2.16 6.88
CA ASP A 150 -8.54 -1.21 7.95
C ASP A 150 -7.03 -1.18 8.21
N ASP A 151 -6.31 -2.24 7.81
CA ASP A 151 -4.87 -2.41 7.99
C ASP A 151 -4.17 -2.67 6.65
N SER A 152 -4.00 -1.61 5.88
CA SER A 152 -3.34 -1.64 4.57
C SER A 152 -1.81 -1.46 4.63
N LYS A 153 -1.19 -1.55 5.82
CA LYS A 153 0.25 -1.37 5.98
C LYS A 153 0.98 -2.68 6.26
N LEU A 154 2.14 -2.83 5.63
CA LEU A 154 3.07 -3.95 5.87
C LEU A 154 4.00 -3.63 7.03
N ALA A 155 4.28 -4.63 7.86
CA ALA A 155 5.27 -4.51 8.92
C ALA A 155 6.71 -4.51 8.36
N VAL A 156 7.59 -3.74 9.00
CA VAL A 156 9.02 -3.62 8.65
C VAL A 156 9.90 -4.24 9.74
N ASP A 157 11.01 -4.83 9.32
CA ASP A 157 12.01 -5.38 10.25
C ASP A 157 12.87 -4.22 10.80
N ALA A 158 12.65 -3.83 12.05
CA ALA A 158 13.22 -2.62 12.64
C ALA A 158 13.72 -2.82 14.07
N VAL A 159 14.66 -1.96 14.47
CA VAL A 159 14.96 -1.65 15.85
C VAL A 159 14.39 -0.29 16.16
N ARG A 160 13.50 -0.21 17.15
CA ARG A 160 12.92 1.05 17.65
C ARG A 160 13.49 1.32 19.04
N LEU A 161 14.03 2.52 19.22
CA LEU A 161 14.36 3.09 20.52
C LEU A 161 13.33 4.16 20.85
N SER A 162 12.65 4.00 21.99
CA SER A 162 11.65 4.94 22.50
C SER A 162 12.15 5.64 23.74
N LEU A 163 11.94 6.94 23.82
CA LEU A 163 12.16 7.77 25.01
C LEU A 163 10.85 8.40 25.41
N SER A 164 10.51 8.33 26.69
CA SER A 164 9.25 8.87 27.21
C SER A 164 9.51 9.80 28.39
N GLY A 165 8.95 11.00 28.33
CA GLY A 165 8.91 11.99 29.39
C GLY A 165 7.48 12.37 29.74
N ASN A 166 7.29 13.30 30.67
CA ASN A 166 5.95 13.69 31.15
C ASN A 166 5.07 14.31 30.05
N GLN A 167 5.66 15.01 29.10
CA GLN A 167 4.96 15.76 28.05
C GLN A 167 5.49 15.49 26.65
N PHE A 168 6.40 14.55 26.50
CA PHE A 168 6.94 14.20 25.20
C PHE A 168 7.28 12.74 25.08
N THR A 169 7.26 12.24 23.85
CA THR A 169 7.83 10.95 23.45
C THR A 169 8.74 11.15 22.25
N ALA A 170 9.78 10.33 22.13
CA ALA A 170 10.61 10.29 20.94
C ALA A 170 10.88 8.85 20.56
N ASP A 171 10.63 8.50 19.29
CA ASP A 171 10.90 7.17 18.74
C ASP A 171 11.91 7.31 17.60
N ALA A 172 13.02 6.58 17.70
CA ALA A 172 14.01 6.43 16.64
C ALA A 172 13.95 5.01 16.06
N TYR A 173 13.89 4.91 14.76
CA TYR A 173 13.82 3.65 14.01
C TYR A 173 15.07 3.46 13.17
N TRP A 174 15.61 2.25 13.21
CA TRP A 174 16.60 1.73 12.27
C TRP A 174 16.02 0.51 11.58
N ILE A 175 15.90 0.57 10.24
CA ILE A 175 15.33 -0.47 9.41
C ILE A 175 16.45 -1.01 8.50
N PRO A 176 17.09 -2.15 8.86
CA PRO A 176 18.23 -2.69 8.11
C PRO A 176 17.83 -3.37 6.80
N PHE A 177 16.58 -3.77 6.65
CA PHE A 177 16.07 -4.51 5.49
C PHE A 177 14.92 -3.73 4.84
N PHE A 178 15.10 -3.33 3.59
CA PHE A 178 14.06 -2.66 2.83
C PHE A 178 12.89 -3.60 2.54
N THR A 179 11.68 -3.15 2.85
CA THR A 179 10.42 -3.80 2.52
C THR A 179 9.68 -2.94 1.52
N PRO A 180 9.47 -3.36 0.27
CA PRO A 180 8.69 -2.58 -0.70
C PRO A 180 7.19 -2.71 -0.46
N ALA A 181 6.40 -1.83 -1.06
CA ALA A 181 4.96 -1.98 -1.19
C ALA A 181 4.62 -3.30 -1.90
N ALA A 182 3.58 -3.98 -1.44
CA ALA A 182 3.07 -5.15 -2.14
C ALA A 182 2.20 -4.71 -3.31
N LEU A 183 2.65 -5.04 -4.53
CA LEU A 183 1.96 -4.69 -5.77
C LEU A 183 1.20 -5.90 -6.34
N PRO A 184 0.06 -5.72 -7.01
CA PRO A 184 -0.75 -6.80 -7.60
C PRO A 184 -0.16 -7.29 -8.93
N LEU A 185 1.09 -7.79 -8.92
CA LEU A 185 1.82 -8.15 -10.13
C LEU A 185 1.62 -9.60 -10.58
N ASP A 186 1.01 -10.45 -9.76
CA ASP A 186 0.78 -11.86 -10.07
C ASP A 186 -0.15 -12.04 -11.27
N GLN A 187 0.11 -13.10 -12.06
CA GLN A 187 -0.75 -13.48 -13.16
C GLN A 187 -2.12 -13.90 -12.62
N GLY A 188 -3.20 -13.31 -13.16
CA GLY A 188 -4.56 -13.58 -12.71
C GLY A 188 -5.08 -12.59 -11.67
N ASN A 189 -4.24 -11.73 -11.09
CA ASN A 189 -4.70 -10.66 -10.22
C ASN A 189 -5.52 -9.62 -11.00
N SER A 190 -6.73 -9.35 -10.56
CA SER A 190 -7.67 -8.44 -11.24
C SER A 190 -7.17 -6.98 -11.28
N LEU A 191 -6.31 -6.61 -10.33
CA LEU A 191 -5.72 -5.27 -10.23
C LEU A 191 -4.47 -5.09 -11.10
N ARG A 192 -3.84 -6.19 -11.55
CA ARG A 192 -2.60 -6.13 -12.35
C ARG A 192 -2.71 -5.22 -13.57
N LYS A 193 -3.83 -5.27 -14.27
CA LYS A 193 -4.08 -4.48 -15.49
C LYS A 193 -4.01 -2.96 -15.28
N PHE A 194 -4.17 -2.48 -14.04
CA PHE A 194 -4.08 -1.06 -13.69
C PHE A 194 -2.64 -0.59 -13.46
N ILE A 195 -1.71 -1.51 -13.25
CA ILE A 195 -0.27 -1.22 -13.07
C ILE A 195 0.50 -1.58 -14.33
N VAL A 196 0.25 -2.79 -14.87
CA VAL A 196 0.95 -3.31 -16.04
C VAL A 196 -0.08 -3.86 -17.03
N PRO A 197 -0.29 -3.23 -18.18
CA PRO A 197 -1.20 -3.74 -19.21
C PRO A 197 -0.69 -5.09 -19.75
N ALA A 198 -1.60 -5.92 -20.25
CA ALA A 198 -1.24 -7.22 -20.84
C ALA A 198 -0.44 -7.07 -22.15
N SER A 199 -0.75 -6.03 -22.91
CA SER A 199 -0.04 -5.68 -24.15
C SER A 199 -0.04 -4.18 -24.39
N VAL A 200 0.90 -3.72 -25.18
CA VAL A 200 1.06 -2.32 -25.61
C VAL A 200 1.12 -2.28 -27.12
N GLU A 201 0.39 -1.34 -27.73
CA GLU A 201 0.44 -1.09 -29.17
C GLU A 201 1.72 -0.33 -29.54
N PHE A 202 2.60 -0.98 -30.28
CA PHE A 202 3.85 -0.41 -30.78
C PHE A 202 3.67 0.03 -32.23
N PRO A 203 3.71 1.34 -32.55
CA PRO A 203 3.51 1.82 -33.89
C PRO A 203 4.70 1.46 -34.80
N ILE A 204 4.40 0.99 -36.02
CA ILE A 204 5.38 0.75 -37.08
C ILE A 204 5.09 1.77 -38.20
N PRO A 205 5.65 2.99 -38.15
CA PRO A 205 5.32 4.06 -39.10
C PRO A 205 5.56 3.68 -40.56
N ALA A 206 6.61 2.88 -40.82
CA ALA A 206 6.96 2.43 -42.19
C ALA A 206 5.89 1.53 -42.83
N MET A 207 5.04 0.89 -42.02
CA MET A 207 3.95 0.01 -42.49
C MET A 207 2.56 0.60 -42.25
N ASN A 208 2.47 1.80 -41.67
CA ASN A 208 1.22 2.43 -41.26
C ASN A 208 0.32 1.49 -40.45
N THR A 209 0.94 0.73 -39.55
CA THR A 209 0.26 -0.25 -38.66
C THR A 209 0.88 -0.22 -37.28
N SER A 210 0.26 -0.89 -36.32
CA SER A 210 0.83 -1.12 -34.99
C SER A 210 1.00 -2.63 -34.74
N LEU A 211 1.93 -2.96 -33.90
CA LEU A 211 2.17 -4.32 -33.43
C LEU A 211 1.82 -4.38 -31.96
N SER A 212 0.92 -5.31 -31.59
CA SER A 212 0.58 -5.56 -30.19
C SER A 212 1.70 -6.38 -29.54
N LEU A 213 2.43 -5.75 -28.63
CA LEU A 213 3.53 -6.38 -27.90
C LEU A 213 3.04 -6.85 -26.55
N PRO A 214 3.18 -8.15 -26.22
CA PRO A 214 2.87 -8.67 -24.89
C PRO A 214 3.82 -8.05 -23.87
N VAL A 215 3.29 -7.69 -22.70
CA VAL A 215 4.06 -7.12 -21.59
C VAL A 215 4.43 -8.21 -20.60
N THR A 216 5.71 -8.35 -20.32
CA THR A 216 6.26 -9.22 -19.29
C THR A 216 6.84 -8.38 -18.14
N ILE A 217 6.74 -8.90 -16.92
CA ILE A 217 7.34 -8.27 -15.75
C ILE A 217 8.71 -8.91 -15.55
N GLY A 218 9.72 -8.08 -15.57
CA GLY A 218 11.10 -8.43 -15.27
C GLY A 218 11.40 -8.32 -13.78
N THR A 219 12.67 -8.12 -13.44
CA THR A 219 13.11 -8.01 -12.05
C THR A 219 12.84 -6.61 -11.51
N LEU A 220 12.28 -6.53 -10.30
CA LEU A 220 12.27 -5.33 -9.48
C LEU A 220 13.46 -5.41 -8.51
N GLU A 221 14.52 -4.64 -8.83
CA GLU A 221 15.78 -4.68 -8.10
C GLU A 221 15.65 -3.97 -6.74
N LYS A 222 15.66 -4.77 -5.67
CA LYS A 222 15.60 -4.26 -4.29
C LYS A 222 17.00 -3.89 -3.80
N PRO A 223 17.13 -2.83 -2.95
CA PRO A 223 18.37 -2.55 -2.25
C PRO A 223 18.83 -3.76 -1.45
N GLY A 224 20.08 -4.13 -1.59
CA GLY A 224 20.70 -5.23 -0.83
C GLY A 224 20.88 -4.83 0.64
N PHE A 225 21.05 -5.85 1.52
CA PHE A 225 21.40 -5.61 2.91
C PHE A 225 22.72 -4.83 3.03
N GLY A 226 22.72 -3.86 3.93
CA GLY A 226 23.91 -3.06 4.25
C GLY A 226 23.56 -1.81 5.05
N VAL A 227 24.46 -1.34 5.89
CA VAL A 227 24.24 -0.12 6.70
C VAL A 227 23.89 1.08 5.83
N TRP A 228 24.53 1.20 4.67
CA TRP A 228 24.28 2.29 3.71
C TRP A 228 22.94 2.15 2.98
N ASN A 229 22.35 0.97 2.99
CA ASN A 229 21.04 0.69 2.41
C ASN A 229 19.91 0.70 3.46
N SER A 230 20.26 0.84 4.73
CA SER A 230 19.28 0.96 5.82
C SER A 230 18.44 2.23 5.70
N GLU A 231 17.28 2.19 6.35
CA GLU A 231 16.37 3.32 6.48
C GLU A 231 16.33 3.78 7.93
N PHE A 232 16.06 5.07 8.13
CA PHE A 232 16.04 5.71 9.43
C PHE A 232 14.79 6.56 9.57
N GLY A 233 14.10 6.41 10.70
CA GLY A 233 12.93 7.19 11.06
C GLY A 233 13.10 7.83 12.43
N LEU A 234 12.57 9.05 12.59
CA LEU A 234 12.51 9.75 13.88
C LEU A 234 11.12 10.38 14.02
N ARG A 235 10.49 10.18 15.16
CA ARG A 235 9.29 10.88 15.58
C ARG A 235 9.54 11.50 16.95
N VAL A 236 9.16 12.75 17.12
CA VAL A 236 9.12 13.43 18.43
C VAL A 236 7.73 14.02 18.60
N SER A 237 7.00 13.57 19.63
CA SER A 237 5.64 14.03 19.93
C SER A 237 5.60 14.76 21.25
N GLY A 238 4.93 15.91 21.27
CA GLY A 238 4.66 16.71 22.45
C GLY A 238 3.17 16.71 22.78
N TYR A 239 2.83 16.49 24.04
CA TYR A 239 1.47 16.48 24.57
C TYR A 239 1.28 17.74 25.42
N LEU A 240 0.77 18.79 24.77
CA LEU A 240 0.53 20.08 25.42
C LEU A 240 -0.91 20.14 25.93
N SER A 241 -1.18 20.99 26.92
CA SER A 241 -2.51 21.06 27.52
C SER A 241 -3.62 21.45 26.53
N ALA A 242 -3.28 22.12 25.44
CA ALA A 242 -4.25 22.59 24.45
C ALA A 242 -4.23 21.81 23.14
N PHE A 243 -3.14 21.14 22.80
CA PHE A 243 -3.00 20.41 21.54
C PHE A 243 -1.84 19.41 21.60
N ASP A 244 -1.89 18.42 20.75
CA ASP A 244 -0.79 17.49 20.50
C ASP A 244 -0.05 17.92 19.23
N LEU A 245 1.27 17.77 19.22
CA LEU A 245 2.14 18.08 18.08
C LEU A 245 3.15 16.95 17.89
N SER A 246 3.35 16.50 16.64
CA SER A 246 4.44 15.58 16.33
C SER A 246 5.29 16.13 15.19
N LEU A 247 6.59 15.84 15.26
CA LEU A 247 7.57 16.11 14.21
C LEU A 247 8.17 14.81 13.72
N TYR A 248 8.41 14.72 12.42
CA TYR A 248 8.87 13.51 11.73
C TYR A 248 10.10 13.82 10.88
N GLY A 249 11.01 12.86 10.85
CA GLY A 249 12.10 12.80 9.89
C GLY A 249 12.25 11.38 9.38
N PHE A 250 12.38 11.21 8.07
CA PHE A 250 12.61 9.92 7.44
C PHE A 250 13.69 10.06 6.38
N TYR A 251 14.56 9.06 6.32
CA TYR A 251 15.50 8.86 5.24
C TYR A 251 15.55 7.36 4.91
N GLY A 252 15.08 7.00 3.73
CA GLY A 252 14.94 5.62 3.32
C GLY A 252 14.81 5.49 1.82
N TRP A 253 13.99 4.55 1.39
CA TRP A 253 13.67 4.28 0.01
C TRP A 253 12.18 4.61 -0.25
N ASP A 254 11.88 5.06 -1.46
CA ASP A 254 10.48 5.07 -1.91
C ASP A 254 10.02 3.62 -2.00
N ASP A 255 8.88 3.30 -1.42
CA ASP A 255 8.38 1.93 -1.32
C ASP A 255 7.82 1.39 -2.64
N THR A 256 7.62 2.27 -3.64
CA THR A 256 7.21 1.93 -4.99
C THR A 256 8.39 1.93 -5.96
N PRO A 257 8.47 0.94 -6.88
CA PRO A 257 9.57 0.87 -7.83
C PRO A 257 9.41 1.91 -8.96
N PHE A 258 10.53 2.46 -9.42
CA PHE A 258 10.59 3.26 -10.65
C PHE A 258 10.80 2.31 -11.83
N LEU A 259 9.83 2.33 -12.75
CA LEU A 259 9.75 1.37 -13.84
C LEU A 259 10.70 1.72 -14.99
N ASP A 260 11.30 0.69 -15.54
CA ASP A 260 12.11 0.72 -16.73
C ASP A 260 11.54 -0.19 -17.82
N TYR A 261 11.64 0.24 -19.05
CA TYR A 261 11.03 -0.40 -20.21
C TYR A 261 12.09 -0.86 -21.18
N SER A 262 12.07 -2.12 -21.59
CA SER A 262 12.96 -2.69 -22.60
C SER A 262 12.18 -3.50 -23.62
N ILE A 263 12.46 -3.26 -24.91
CA ILE A 263 11.87 -4.03 -26.01
C ILE A 263 12.69 -5.31 -26.17
N SER A 264 12.00 -6.45 -26.20
CA SER A 264 12.57 -7.71 -26.64
C SER A 264 12.34 -7.87 -28.15
N TYR A 265 13.31 -8.49 -28.82
CA TYR A 265 13.28 -8.71 -30.25
C TYR A 265 13.25 -10.22 -30.53
N GLY A 266 12.50 -10.61 -31.54
CA GLY A 266 12.51 -11.97 -32.06
C GLY A 266 13.77 -12.35 -32.84
N ALA A 267 13.79 -13.53 -33.40
CA ALA A 267 14.87 -13.91 -34.30
C ALA A 267 14.93 -12.98 -35.52
N PRO A 268 16.16 -12.60 -36.02
CA PRO A 268 16.28 -11.80 -37.21
C PRO A 268 15.64 -12.51 -38.42
N ALA A 269 14.86 -11.76 -39.22
CA ALA A 269 14.28 -12.29 -40.48
C ALA A 269 15.33 -12.74 -41.47
N VAL A 270 16.50 -12.10 -41.44
CA VAL A 270 17.68 -12.51 -42.23
C VAL A 270 18.77 -13.00 -41.26
N PRO A 271 19.14 -14.29 -41.28
CA PRO A 271 20.17 -14.84 -40.41
C PRO A 271 21.48 -14.04 -40.51
N GLY A 272 22.00 -13.64 -39.34
CA GLY A 272 23.24 -12.84 -39.25
C GLY A 272 23.06 -11.32 -39.40
N ASN A 273 21.83 -10.82 -39.64
CA ASN A 273 21.51 -9.40 -39.68
C ASN A 273 20.55 -9.00 -38.54
N PRO A 274 21.04 -8.58 -37.37
CA PRO A 274 20.21 -8.21 -36.23
C PRO A 274 19.25 -7.05 -36.52
N ALA A 275 19.52 -6.19 -37.48
CA ALA A 275 18.63 -5.10 -37.86
C ALA A 275 17.29 -5.55 -38.48
N THR A 276 17.15 -6.83 -38.81
CA THR A 276 15.92 -7.42 -39.33
C THR A 276 15.05 -8.09 -38.25
N ALA A 277 15.47 -8.06 -36.98
CA ALA A 277 14.71 -8.56 -35.90
C ALA A 277 13.52 -7.65 -35.60
N MET A 278 12.33 -8.24 -35.50
CA MET A 278 11.10 -7.49 -35.15
C MET A 278 10.88 -7.50 -33.63
N PRO A 279 10.36 -6.39 -33.07
CA PRO A 279 9.90 -6.39 -31.68
C PRO A 279 8.90 -7.51 -31.43
N ASN A 280 9.07 -8.26 -30.34
CA ASN A 280 8.17 -9.38 -29.99
C ASN A 280 7.64 -9.30 -28.54
N GLY A 281 8.05 -8.32 -27.77
CA GLY A 281 7.57 -8.09 -26.41
C GLY A 281 8.14 -6.82 -25.79
N LEU A 282 7.49 -6.39 -24.70
CA LEU A 282 7.96 -5.33 -23.81
C LEU A 282 8.22 -5.94 -22.44
N CYS A 283 9.43 -5.77 -21.91
CA CYS A 283 9.76 -6.16 -20.54
C CYS A 283 9.77 -4.91 -19.66
N VAL A 284 8.99 -4.96 -18.57
CA VAL A 284 8.94 -3.91 -17.55
C VAL A 284 9.71 -4.39 -16.33
N SER A 285 10.83 -3.79 -16.04
CA SER A 285 11.64 -3.99 -14.84
C SER A 285 11.59 -2.74 -13.96
N GLY A 286 12.30 -2.71 -12.84
CA GLY A 286 12.30 -1.52 -12.00
C GLY A 286 13.36 -1.56 -10.91
N LYS A 287 13.60 -0.39 -10.33
CA LYS A 287 14.46 -0.21 -9.17
C LYS A 287 13.87 0.80 -8.22
N TYR A 288 14.35 0.80 -6.98
CA TYR A 288 13.89 1.73 -5.93
C TYR A 288 14.88 2.88 -5.81
N GLU A 289 14.38 4.07 -5.48
CA GLU A 289 15.18 5.28 -5.34
C GLU A 289 15.10 5.83 -3.90
N ARG A 290 16.12 6.57 -3.48
CA ARG A 290 16.16 7.16 -2.13
C ARG A 290 15.15 8.29 -1.98
N MET A 291 14.55 8.35 -0.78
CA MET A 291 13.61 9.37 -0.38
C MET A 291 14.00 9.93 1.00
N ALA A 292 13.82 11.23 1.17
CA ALA A 292 13.84 11.90 2.45
C ALA A 292 12.52 12.60 2.69
N MET A 293 12.07 12.68 3.95
CA MET A 293 10.85 13.38 4.35
C MET A 293 11.08 14.09 5.68
N ILE A 294 10.55 15.31 5.77
CA ILE A 294 10.38 16.07 7.01
C ILE A 294 8.89 16.38 7.13
N GLY A 295 8.29 16.03 8.25
CA GLY A 295 6.85 16.20 8.44
C GLY A 295 6.49 16.70 9.83
N ALA A 296 5.25 17.14 9.97
CA ALA A 296 4.64 17.50 11.23
C ALA A 296 3.13 17.20 11.20
N ASP A 297 2.58 16.92 12.37
CA ASP A 297 1.14 16.91 12.59
C ASP A 297 0.75 17.64 13.87
N ALA A 298 -0.51 18.06 13.92
CA ALA A 298 -1.11 18.60 15.13
C ALA A 298 -2.56 18.13 15.26
N ALA A 299 -3.01 17.89 16.50
CA ALA A 299 -4.40 17.66 16.85
C ALA A 299 -4.85 18.63 17.93
N LEU A 300 -5.94 19.34 17.68
CA LEU A 300 -6.51 20.37 18.56
C LEU A 300 -7.92 19.98 18.96
N PRO A 301 -8.14 19.45 20.17
CA PRO A 301 -9.48 19.14 20.68
C PRO A 301 -10.20 20.43 21.12
N ILE A 302 -11.43 20.61 20.64
CA ILE A 302 -12.32 21.74 20.98
C ILE A 302 -13.73 21.20 21.23
N GLY A 303 -14.06 20.93 22.49
CA GLY A 303 -15.35 20.33 22.85
C GLY A 303 -15.52 18.94 22.22
N GLU A 304 -16.61 18.74 21.47
CA GLU A 304 -16.88 17.49 20.74
C GLU A 304 -16.18 17.39 19.38
N THR A 305 -15.25 18.30 19.10
CA THR A 305 -14.57 18.44 17.81
C THR A 305 -13.07 18.32 17.99
N VAL A 306 -12.38 17.66 17.05
CA VAL A 306 -10.91 17.66 16.94
C VAL A 306 -10.53 18.19 15.57
N ILE A 307 -9.71 19.25 15.54
CA ILE A 307 -9.09 19.74 14.31
C ILE A 307 -7.77 19.01 14.13
N ARG A 308 -7.53 18.46 12.96
CA ARG A 308 -6.28 17.78 12.60
C ARG A 308 -5.58 18.52 11.47
N LEU A 309 -4.29 18.69 11.60
CA LEU A 309 -3.42 19.25 10.55
C LEU A 309 -2.23 18.33 10.38
N GLU A 310 -1.85 18.08 9.15
CA GLU A 310 -0.68 17.26 8.82
C GLU A 310 0.01 17.81 7.58
N GLY A 311 1.34 17.73 7.55
CA GLY A 311 2.14 18.18 6.41
C GLY A 311 3.46 17.44 6.32
N ALA A 312 3.89 17.16 5.09
CA ALA A 312 5.16 16.52 4.77
C ALA A 312 5.84 17.19 3.58
N PHE A 313 7.12 17.49 3.74
CA PHE A 313 7.97 17.98 2.66
C PHE A 313 8.98 16.91 2.26
N PHE A 314 9.07 16.64 0.96
CA PHE A 314 9.95 15.65 0.36
C PHE A 314 10.98 16.38 -0.52
N PRO A 315 12.19 16.63 -0.01
CA PRO A 315 13.23 17.29 -0.79
C PRO A 315 13.76 16.34 -1.87
N GLN A 316 13.81 16.81 -3.11
CA GLN A 316 14.39 16.08 -4.24
C GLN A 316 13.90 14.63 -4.36
N ARG A 317 12.59 14.38 -4.14
CA ARG A 317 11.96 13.08 -4.35
C ARG A 317 12.02 12.71 -5.82
N HIS A 318 12.21 11.43 -6.11
CA HIS A 318 12.16 10.91 -7.46
C HIS A 318 10.71 10.79 -7.94
N PHE A 319 10.48 11.07 -9.23
CA PHE A 319 9.20 10.89 -9.91
C PHE A 319 9.43 10.11 -11.20
N GLN A 320 8.54 9.17 -11.48
CA GLN A 320 8.57 8.34 -12.68
C GLN A 320 8.51 9.22 -13.94
N LYS A 321 9.38 8.95 -14.91
CA LYS A 321 9.29 9.54 -16.25
C LYS A 321 8.24 8.79 -17.08
N LYS A 322 7.63 9.49 -18.04
CA LYS A 322 6.74 8.87 -19.02
C LYS A 322 7.45 7.75 -19.77
N ALA A 323 6.76 6.65 -19.99
CA ALA A 323 7.32 5.48 -20.70
C ALA A 323 7.84 5.85 -22.08
N GLU A 324 7.12 6.72 -22.82
CA GLU A 324 7.51 7.21 -24.15
C GLU A 324 8.83 7.96 -24.11
N LYS A 325 9.05 8.79 -23.08
CA LYS A 325 10.28 9.56 -22.90
C LYS A 325 11.47 8.67 -22.59
N ILE A 326 11.30 7.67 -21.74
CA ILE A 326 12.34 6.67 -21.44
C ILE A 326 12.74 5.93 -22.72
N MET A 327 11.75 5.49 -23.49
CA MET A 327 11.99 4.76 -24.74
C MET A 327 12.67 5.64 -25.80
N GLU A 328 12.24 6.89 -25.98
CA GLU A 328 12.83 7.87 -26.90
C GLU A 328 14.31 8.13 -26.57
N GLU A 329 14.63 8.34 -25.28
CA GLU A 329 16.00 8.54 -24.81
C GLU A 329 16.87 7.29 -25.02
N LYS A 330 16.34 6.08 -24.76
CA LYS A 330 17.05 4.82 -25.01
C LYS A 330 17.37 4.61 -26.48
N ILE A 331 16.43 4.86 -27.38
CA ILE A 331 16.63 4.75 -28.83
C ILE A 331 17.67 5.76 -29.29
N THR A 332 17.59 6.99 -28.81
CA THR A 332 18.52 8.06 -29.15
C THR A 332 19.95 7.71 -28.72
N GLU A 333 20.10 7.24 -27.49
CA GLU A 333 21.40 6.87 -26.93
C GLU A 333 21.99 5.63 -27.61
N ALA A 334 21.17 4.61 -27.90
CA ALA A 334 21.59 3.44 -28.65
C ALA A 334 22.10 3.80 -30.07
N THR A 335 21.41 4.75 -30.72
CA THR A 335 21.80 5.23 -32.05
C THR A 335 23.14 5.98 -31.99
N LYS A 336 23.33 6.87 -31.00
CA LYS A 336 24.61 7.57 -30.79
C LYS A 336 25.76 6.60 -30.47
N ALA A 337 25.49 5.63 -29.58
CA ALA A 337 26.47 4.63 -29.19
C ALA A 337 26.91 3.78 -30.39
N ALA A 338 25.97 3.35 -31.23
CA ALA A 338 26.25 2.61 -32.45
C ALA A 338 27.09 3.43 -33.43
N ALA A 339 26.78 4.72 -33.61
CA ALA A 339 27.58 5.62 -34.50
C ALA A 339 29.02 5.83 -33.99
N ASN A 340 29.24 5.81 -32.69
CA ASN A 340 30.52 6.04 -32.03
C ASN A 340 31.28 4.74 -31.70
N GLY A 341 30.67 3.56 -31.92
CA GLY A 341 31.25 2.26 -31.56
C GLY A 341 31.42 2.07 -30.06
N THR A 342 30.53 2.68 -29.23
CA THR A 342 30.51 2.61 -27.77
C THR A 342 29.28 1.85 -27.28
N SER A 343 29.25 1.48 -25.99
CA SER A 343 28.05 1.00 -25.36
C SER A 343 27.12 2.18 -25.03
N PRO A 344 25.77 2.01 -25.14
CA PRO A 344 24.84 3.06 -24.75
C PRO A 344 24.92 3.35 -23.24
N ALA A 345 24.77 4.62 -22.87
CA ALA A 345 24.72 5.04 -21.49
C ALA A 345 23.38 4.59 -20.82
N GLU A 346 23.42 4.40 -19.52
CA GLU A 346 22.20 4.10 -18.74
C GLU A 346 21.28 5.31 -18.73
N ILE A 347 20.00 5.09 -19.07
CA ILE A 347 18.97 6.11 -19.06
C ILE A 347 18.28 6.11 -17.69
N LYS A 348 18.17 7.30 -17.09
CA LYS A 348 17.44 7.48 -15.84
C LYS A 348 15.94 7.39 -16.10
N THR A 349 15.27 6.56 -15.33
CA THR A 349 13.81 6.33 -15.42
C THR A 349 13.00 7.31 -14.56
N SER A 350 13.66 8.09 -13.71
CA SER A 350 13.05 9.05 -12.80
C SER A 350 13.78 10.39 -12.82
N GLU A 351 13.08 11.45 -12.42
CA GLU A 351 13.63 12.79 -12.22
C GLU A 351 13.27 13.30 -10.82
N LYS A 352 14.13 14.16 -10.28
CA LYS A 352 13.96 14.73 -8.93
C LYS A 352 13.15 16.00 -8.94
N ARG A 353 12.17 16.08 -8.04
CA ARG A 353 11.39 17.29 -7.75
C ARG A 353 11.20 17.43 -6.23
N ASN A 354 10.96 18.65 -5.78
CA ASN A 354 10.47 18.87 -4.43
C ASN A 354 8.97 18.63 -4.41
N GLN A 355 8.46 18.05 -3.32
CA GLN A 355 7.04 17.78 -3.12
C GLN A 355 6.61 18.28 -1.75
N LEU A 356 5.41 18.84 -1.66
CA LEU A 356 4.73 19.17 -0.42
C LEU A 356 3.37 18.51 -0.40
N SER A 357 3.12 17.69 0.62
CA SER A 357 1.81 17.08 0.87
C SER A 357 1.24 17.66 2.16
N ALA A 358 -0.03 17.96 2.20
CA ALA A 358 -0.70 18.55 3.37
C ALA A 358 -2.14 18.05 3.50
N LEU A 359 -2.63 18.05 4.74
CA LEU A 359 -4.00 17.69 5.09
C LEU A 359 -4.51 18.59 6.20
N ALA A 360 -5.78 18.97 6.08
CA ALA A 360 -6.57 19.56 7.15
C ALA A 360 -7.86 18.78 7.34
N GLY A 361 -8.15 18.38 8.56
CA GLY A 361 -9.29 17.54 8.89
C GLY A 361 -10.02 18.01 10.14
N ILE A 362 -11.25 17.54 10.26
CA ILE A 362 -12.12 17.77 11.40
C ILE A 362 -12.82 16.47 11.76
N ASP A 363 -12.75 16.09 13.03
CA ASP A 363 -13.61 15.07 13.63
C ASP A 363 -14.65 15.76 14.47
N TRP A 364 -15.89 15.31 14.33
CA TRP A 364 -16.99 15.78 15.13
C TRP A 364 -17.83 14.60 15.63
N MET A 365 -18.04 14.54 16.94
CA MET A 365 -18.67 13.39 17.62
C MET A 365 -19.95 13.77 18.35
N PRO A 366 -20.99 14.29 17.66
CA PRO A 366 -22.23 14.70 18.30
C PRO A 366 -23.16 13.51 18.54
N SER A 367 -23.65 13.35 19.77
CA SER A 367 -24.77 12.43 20.10
C SER A 367 -24.62 11.02 19.52
N GLY A 368 -23.43 10.43 19.63
CA GLY A 368 -23.12 9.06 19.18
C GLY A 368 -22.93 8.92 17.66
N TRP A 369 -22.83 10.02 16.93
CA TRP A 369 -22.26 10.03 15.58
C TRP A 369 -20.75 10.22 15.65
N THR A 370 -20.04 9.67 14.68
CA THR A 370 -18.64 10.02 14.39
C THR A 370 -18.57 10.49 12.96
N LEU A 371 -18.16 11.74 12.77
CA LEU A 371 -17.96 12.35 11.46
C LEU A 371 -16.51 12.78 11.34
N THR A 372 -15.83 12.34 10.29
CA THR A 372 -14.49 12.78 9.92
C THR A 372 -14.53 13.33 8.52
N ALA A 373 -14.14 14.59 8.33
CA ALA A 373 -13.99 15.20 7.03
C ALA A 373 -12.57 15.75 6.89
N GLN A 374 -11.90 15.44 5.79
CA GLN A 374 -10.53 15.86 5.54
C GLN A 374 -10.39 16.39 4.12
N TYR A 375 -9.62 17.44 3.97
CA TYR A 375 -9.13 17.94 2.68
C TYR A 375 -7.62 17.70 2.62
N TYR A 376 -7.15 17.15 1.51
CA TYR A 376 -5.73 16.92 1.29
C TYR A 376 -5.26 17.53 -0.03
N CYS A 377 -4.00 17.88 -0.08
CA CYS A 377 -3.35 18.35 -1.29
C CYS A 377 -1.91 17.85 -1.37
N ASP A 378 -1.44 17.69 -2.59
CA ASP A 378 -0.11 17.26 -2.96
C ASP A 378 0.41 18.15 -4.09
N VAL A 379 1.55 18.82 -3.87
CA VAL A 379 2.13 19.78 -4.80
C VAL A 379 3.53 19.34 -5.17
N VAL A 380 3.79 19.14 -6.46
CA VAL A 380 5.12 18.90 -7.02
C VAL A 380 5.63 20.17 -7.71
N PHE A 381 6.82 20.62 -7.32
CA PHE A 381 7.40 21.87 -7.79
C PHE A 381 8.27 21.63 -9.02
N GLY A 382 8.09 22.43 -10.05
CA GLY A 382 8.86 22.42 -11.29
C GLY A 382 8.08 21.88 -12.49
N GLU A 383 8.78 21.69 -13.60
CA GLU A 383 8.19 21.21 -14.87
C GLU A 383 7.87 19.72 -14.79
N LEU A 384 6.72 19.31 -15.35
CA LEU A 384 6.23 17.94 -15.33
C LEU A 384 6.21 17.27 -16.72
N ASP A 385 6.63 17.95 -17.78
CA ASP A 385 6.47 17.52 -19.17
C ASP A 385 7.06 16.12 -19.44
N THR A 386 8.14 15.77 -18.73
CA THR A 386 8.82 14.49 -18.82
C THR A 386 8.26 13.43 -17.87
N LEU A 387 7.47 13.83 -16.87
CA LEU A 387 7.03 12.98 -15.78
C LEU A 387 5.70 12.30 -16.08
N ASP A 388 5.52 11.09 -15.56
CA ASP A 388 4.26 10.37 -15.55
C ASP A 388 3.35 10.90 -14.43
N ARG A 389 3.10 12.19 -14.47
CA ARG A 389 2.21 12.93 -13.58
C ARG A 389 1.54 14.06 -14.35
N LYS A 390 0.20 14.05 -14.36
CA LYS A 390 -0.61 15.00 -15.13
C LYS A 390 -0.56 16.41 -14.53
N ASP A 391 -0.78 16.52 -13.22
CA ASP A 391 -0.96 17.81 -12.54
C ASP A 391 0.11 18.06 -11.47
N ALA A 392 0.64 19.27 -11.43
CA ALA A 392 1.55 19.72 -10.38
C ALA A 392 0.86 19.77 -9.02
N TYR A 393 -0.42 20.12 -9.00
CA TYR A 393 -1.27 20.17 -7.82
C TYR A 393 -2.37 19.12 -7.92
N GLN A 394 -2.34 18.14 -7.01
CA GLN A 394 -3.38 17.14 -6.87
C GLN A 394 -4.06 17.33 -5.52
N HIS A 395 -5.37 17.27 -5.49
CA HIS A 395 -6.12 17.48 -4.26
C HIS A 395 -7.43 16.71 -4.24
N GLY A 396 -7.96 16.55 -3.03
CA GLY A 396 -9.20 15.82 -2.84
C GLY A 396 -9.69 15.94 -1.41
N ALA A 397 -10.72 15.16 -1.11
CA ALA A 397 -11.31 15.10 0.22
C ALA A 397 -11.64 13.67 0.61
N THR A 398 -11.67 13.42 1.91
CA THR A 398 -12.23 12.21 2.50
C THR A 398 -13.40 12.57 3.41
N LEU A 399 -14.40 11.71 3.44
CA LEU A 399 -15.53 11.81 4.36
C LEU A 399 -15.78 10.43 4.96
N SER A 400 -15.83 10.36 6.27
CA SER A 400 -16.27 9.17 7.01
C SER A 400 -17.38 9.56 7.98
N VAL A 401 -18.44 8.76 8.00
CA VAL A 401 -19.58 8.95 8.90
C VAL A 401 -19.94 7.60 9.46
N SER A 402 -20.04 7.49 10.78
CA SER A 402 -20.53 6.26 11.42
C SER A 402 -21.48 6.54 12.57
N LYS A 403 -22.35 5.57 12.85
CA LYS A 403 -23.25 5.56 14.00
C LYS A 403 -23.52 4.17 14.46
N SER A 404 -23.36 3.95 15.77
CA SER A 404 -23.81 2.74 16.46
C SER A 404 -25.25 2.90 16.94
N LEU A 405 -26.05 1.88 16.71
CA LEU A 405 -27.49 1.77 17.03
C LEU A 405 -27.74 0.47 17.79
N VAL A 406 -28.95 0.34 18.35
CA VAL A 406 -29.45 -0.88 19.02
C VAL A 406 -28.45 -1.37 20.07
N ASN A 407 -28.13 -0.51 21.05
CA ASN A 407 -27.11 -0.78 22.08
C ASN A 407 -25.76 -1.25 21.50
N GLU A 408 -25.28 -0.55 20.47
CA GLU A 408 -23.99 -0.78 19.79
C GLU A 408 -23.87 -2.11 19.01
N THR A 409 -24.99 -2.84 18.85
CA THR A 409 -24.99 -4.09 18.07
C THR A 409 -25.13 -3.85 16.56
N LEU A 410 -25.66 -2.71 16.13
CA LEU A 410 -25.80 -2.34 14.72
C LEU A 410 -24.98 -1.08 14.43
N GLU A 411 -23.98 -1.20 13.58
CA GLU A 411 -23.17 -0.08 13.11
C GLU A 411 -23.50 0.22 11.64
N LEU A 412 -23.84 1.48 11.39
CA LEU A 412 -23.96 2.02 10.03
C LEU A 412 -22.74 2.88 9.77
N SER A 413 -22.06 2.67 8.68
CA SER A 413 -20.94 3.51 8.28
C SER A 413 -20.95 3.84 6.79
N PHE A 414 -20.34 4.96 6.46
CA PHE A 414 -20.11 5.42 5.11
C PHE A 414 -18.73 6.05 5.04
N SER A 415 -17.92 5.66 4.07
CA SER A 415 -16.67 6.34 3.75
C SER A 415 -16.64 6.72 2.28
N GLY A 416 -16.01 7.85 1.97
CA GLY A 416 -15.85 8.36 0.61
C GLY A 416 -14.49 9.03 0.43
N LEU A 417 -13.88 8.77 -0.72
CA LEU A 417 -12.67 9.40 -1.21
C LEU A 417 -13.04 10.13 -2.50
N LEU A 418 -12.71 11.41 -2.60
CA LEU A 418 -13.05 12.30 -3.71
C LEU A 418 -11.77 12.87 -4.30
N GLY A 419 -11.52 12.66 -5.58
CA GLY A 419 -10.46 13.32 -6.34
C GLY A 419 -11.02 14.54 -7.05
N PHE A 420 -10.49 15.73 -6.77
CA PHE A 420 -11.04 16.98 -7.37
C PHE A 420 -10.42 17.30 -8.73
N ASN A 421 -9.23 16.76 -9.05
CA ASN A 421 -8.61 16.98 -10.35
C ASN A 421 -9.40 16.32 -11.49
N ASP A 422 -9.83 15.08 -11.29
CA ASP A 422 -10.55 14.30 -12.29
C ASP A 422 -12.05 14.15 -11.95
N PHE A 423 -12.52 14.70 -10.81
CA PHE A 423 -13.89 14.58 -10.29
C PHE A 423 -14.35 13.12 -10.16
N ASP A 424 -13.43 12.25 -9.79
CA ASP A 424 -13.69 10.84 -9.55
C ASP A 424 -13.84 10.53 -8.05
N SER A 425 -14.38 9.37 -7.72
CA SER A 425 -14.57 9.01 -6.32
C SER A 425 -14.64 7.50 -6.09
N MET A 426 -14.36 7.13 -4.84
CA MET A 426 -14.63 5.81 -4.27
C MET A 426 -15.53 5.98 -3.06
N LEU A 427 -16.67 5.30 -3.05
CA LEU A 427 -17.64 5.32 -1.95
C LEU A 427 -17.78 3.93 -1.36
N SER A 428 -17.88 3.85 -0.03
CA SER A 428 -18.00 2.58 0.68
C SER A 428 -19.04 2.68 1.81
N PRO A 429 -20.34 2.52 1.52
CA PRO A 429 -21.36 2.32 2.55
C PRO A 429 -21.26 0.93 3.15
N SER A 430 -21.47 0.80 4.47
CA SER A 430 -21.51 -0.49 5.12
C SER A 430 -22.51 -0.54 6.29
N VAL A 431 -22.97 -1.75 6.55
CA VAL A 431 -23.80 -2.11 7.70
C VAL A 431 -23.15 -3.31 8.36
N LYS A 432 -22.87 -3.21 9.66
CA LYS A 432 -22.29 -4.29 10.45
C LYS A 432 -23.23 -4.61 11.62
N TYR A 433 -23.48 -5.89 11.85
CA TYR A 433 -24.29 -6.37 12.95
C TYR A 433 -23.50 -7.35 13.80
N SER A 434 -23.39 -7.07 15.09
CA SER A 434 -22.75 -7.92 16.09
C SER A 434 -23.77 -8.92 16.62
N LEU A 435 -23.63 -10.19 16.20
CA LEU A 435 -24.47 -11.30 16.70
C LEU A 435 -24.12 -11.65 18.15
N SER A 436 -22.84 -11.50 18.50
CA SER A 436 -22.28 -11.62 19.84
C SER A 436 -20.99 -10.80 19.90
N ASP A 437 -20.35 -10.75 21.06
CA ASP A 437 -19.03 -10.10 21.22
C ASP A 437 -17.95 -10.70 20.30
N GLN A 438 -18.13 -11.96 19.91
CA GLN A 438 -17.18 -12.69 19.07
C GLN A 438 -17.56 -12.74 17.59
N ILE A 439 -18.85 -12.57 17.23
CA ILE A 439 -19.33 -12.79 15.88
C ILE A 439 -19.93 -11.52 15.32
N ASN A 440 -19.33 -11.04 14.24
CA ASN A 440 -19.83 -9.92 13.45
C ASN A 440 -20.15 -10.37 12.03
N VAL A 441 -21.24 -9.86 11.48
CA VAL A 441 -21.60 -10.02 10.07
C VAL A 441 -21.89 -8.65 9.48
N GLY A 442 -21.55 -8.44 8.20
CA GLY A 442 -21.72 -7.15 7.58
C GLY A 442 -21.97 -7.23 6.09
N LEU A 443 -22.57 -6.17 5.59
CA LEU A 443 -22.72 -5.90 4.17
C LEU A 443 -22.01 -4.59 3.87
N LYS A 444 -21.10 -4.60 2.88
CA LYS A 444 -20.31 -3.44 2.44
C LYS A 444 -20.38 -3.34 0.92
N ALA A 445 -20.41 -2.14 0.38
CA ALA A 445 -20.24 -1.94 -1.05
C ALA A 445 -18.98 -1.13 -1.33
N PHE A 446 -18.35 -1.40 -2.47
CA PHE A 446 -17.32 -0.56 -3.06
C PHE A 446 -17.87 -0.02 -4.36
N ILE A 447 -17.96 1.31 -4.48
CA ILE A 447 -18.56 2.00 -5.61
C ILE A 447 -17.52 2.96 -6.16
N PHE A 448 -16.95 2.64 -7.32
CA PHE A 448 -15.96 3.47 -8.00
C PHE A 448 -16.68 4.31 -9.07
N ILE A 449 -16.63 5.62 -8.92
CA ILE A 449 -17.29 6.58 -9.79
C ILE A 449 -16.22 7.27 -10.64
N PRO A 450 -16.19 7.05 -11.96
CA PRO A 450 -15.29 7.76 -12.86
C PRO A 450 -15.69 9.23 -13.01
N GLY A 451 -14.70 10.08 -13.21
CA GLY A 451 -14.92 11.46 -13.61
C GLY A 451 -15.47 11.60 -15.03
N PRO A 452 -15.69 12.86 -15.50
CA PRO A 452 -16.27 13.14 -16.82
C PRO A 452 -15.48 12.51 -17.98
N ASP A 453 -14.14 12.49 -17.88
CA ASP A 453 -13.25 11.93 -18.90
C ASP A 453 -13.03 10.42 -18.75
N ARG A 454 -13.72 9.79 -17.78
CA ARG A 454 -13.63 8.36 -17.42
C ARG A 454 -12.25 7.89 -16.98
N ASP A 455 -11.38 8.78 -16.60
CA ASP A 455 -10.08 8.55 -16.01
C ASP A 455 -10.07 8.94 -14.51
N GLY A 456 -8.91 9.14 -13.94
CA GLY A 456 -8.71 9.47 -12.53
C GLY A 456 -8.31 8.27 -11.68
N LYS A 457 -7.87 8.59 -10.46
CA LYS A 457 -7.29 7.63 -9.52
C LYS A 457 -8.29 6.53 -9.12
N TYR A 458 -9.56 6.89 -8.90
CA TYR A 458 -10.59 5.95 -8.46
C TYR A 458 -11.45 5.47 -9.63
N GLY A 459 -11.69 6.32 -10.62
CA GLY A 459 -12.50 6.02 -11.80
C GLY A 459 -11.97 4.87 -12.65
N ALA A 460 -10.64 4.66 -12.63
CA ALA A 460 -9.99 3.53 -13.29
C ALA A 460 -10.53 2.17 -12.77
N TYR A 461 -10.95 2.09 -11.51
CA TYR A 461 -11.44 0.86 -10.87
C TYR A 461 -12.95 0.63 -11.00
N LYS A 462 -13.69 1.40 -11.80
CA LYS A 462 -15.16 1.31 -11.94
C LYS A 462 -15.70 -0.11 -12.16
N ASP A 463 -14.95 -0.94 -12.92
CA ASP A 463 -15.31 -2.32 -13.21
C ASP A 463 -15.19 -3.26 -11.99
N LEU A 464 -14.60 -2.79 -10.87
CA LEU A 464 -14.48 -3.49 -9.61
C LEU A 464 -15.53 -3.07 -8.58
N SER A 465 -16.48 -2.22 -8.96
CA SER A 465 -17.62 -1.89 -8.09
C SER A 465 -18.35 -3.16 -7.69
N SER A 466 -18.58 -3.35 -6.40
CA SER A 466 -19.04 -4.64 -5.86
C SER A 466 -19.85 -4.48 -4.58
N ILE A 467 -20.70 -5.47 -4.34
CA ILE A 467 -21.39 -5.66 -3.06
C ILE A 467 -20.74 -6.83 -2.37
N CYS A 468 -20.34 -6.64 -1.11
CA CYS A 468 -19.56 -7.60 -0.35
C CYS A 468 -20.30 -8.00 0.93
N LEU A 469 -20.27 -9.29 1.22
CA LEU A 469 -20.65 -9.86 2.50
C LEU A 469 -19.36 -10.14 3.28
N ASN A 470 -19.27 -9.66 4.52
CA ASN A 470 -18.21 -10.04 5.43
C ASN A 470 -18.75 -10.75 6.68
N ALA A 471 -17.98 -11.65 7.23
CA ALA A 471 -18.23 -12.25 8.53
C ALA A 471 -16.88 -12.41 9.24
N LYS A 472 -16.88 -12.11 10.54
CA LYS A 472 -15.71 -12.22 11.41
C LYS A 472 -16.08 -12.94 12.70
N PHE A 473 -15.26 -13.91 13.06
CA PHE A 473 -15.27 -14.60 14.34
C PHE A 473 -13.97 -14.35 15.06
N SER A 474 -13.99 -13.81 16.27
CA SER A 474 -12.83 -13.55 17.11
C SER A 474 -12.83 -14.47 18.34
N PHE A 475 -11.69 -14.95 18.78
CA PHE A 475 -11.52 -15.88 19.90
C PHE A 475 -10.29 -15.57 20.74
#